data_531a313394244ad5a9a85e85fdf11c4a
#
_entry.id   531a313394244ad5a9a85e85fdf11c4a
#
_cell.length_a   1.000
_cell.length_b   1.000
_cell.length_c   1.000
_cell.angle_alpha   90.00
_cell.angle_beta   90.00
_cell.angle_gamma   90.00
#
_symmetry.space_group_name_H-M   'P 1'
#
loop_
_entity.id
_entity.type
_entity.pdbx_description
1 polymer ?
#
loop_
_entity_poly.entity_id
_entity_poly.type
_entity_poly.pdbx_seq_one_letter_code
_entity_poly.pdbx_strand_id
1 'polypeptide(L)'
;MYTRKIVVITGDQLAHNYFINQLRTNFNLSAIFIEKNRYPDPTYNSIRERKAWDDFFVNRTKKEESLFLFSKCNNAQNNPQNFYIEKGCLNENKTIKLINKFNPALIIIFGTSLLCSKYLDLYPNQILNLHVGLSQYYRGTSCNFWPIYNLEPQLLGATIHYVTNTIDGGNILFQNSIELDKNDSQFILMTKPIILGTKLMVEAIKGTSLNITKPGLTHFNGKLYQIKDFNPKAIIHVNHHISSGKIKRKIELENLKLKQITSL
;
A
#
# COMPACT_ATOMS: atom_id res chain seq x y z
N MET A 1 -21.83 22.01 -5.11
CA MET A 1 -20.95 20.86 -4.70
C MET A 1 -19.56 21.39 -4.48
N TYR A 2 -19.05 21.40 -3.26
CA TYR A 2 -17.70 21.87 -2.96
C TYR A 2 -16.73 20.79 -3.46
N THR A 3 -16.12 20.99 -4.61
CA THR A 3 -15.16 20.06 -5.17
C THR A 3 -13.83 20.22 -4.45
N ARG A 4 -13.54 19.33 -3.50
CA ARG A 4 -12.27 19.30 -2.77
C ARG A 4 -11.13 19.04 -3.75
N LYS A 5 -10.11 19.87 -3.75
CA LYS A 5 -8.93 19.69 -4.60
C LYS A 5 -8.09 18.53 -4.05
N ILE A 6 -8.08 17.41 -4.76
CA ILE A 6 -7.35 16.21 -4.39
C ILE A 6 -6.15 16.04 -5.31
N VAL A 7 -4.96 15.93 -4.74
CA VAL A 7 -3.73 15.56 -5.44
C VAL A 7 -3.34 14.16 -5.01
N VAL A 8 -2.96 13.31 -5.97
CA VAL A 8 -2.47 11.95 -5.72
C VAL A 8 -0.97 11.92 -6.01
N ILE A 9 -0.19 11.30 -5.11
CA ILE A 9 1.24 11.03 -5.29
C ILE A 9 1.42 9.53 -5.11
N THR A 10 1.92 8.82 -6.13
CA THR A 10 2.00 7.36 -6.10
C THR A 10 3.15 6.84 -6.95
N GLY A 11 3.42 5.53 -6.89
CA GLY A 11 4.40 4.88 -7.74
C GLY A 11 3.90 4.62 -9.17
N ASP A 12 4.71 3.92 -9.96
CA ASP A 12 4.49 3.68 -11.41
C ASP A 12 4.15 2.22 -11.76
N GLN A 13 3.91 1.35 -10.75
CA GLN A 13 3.62 -0.07 -10.99
C GLN A 13 2.12 -0.33 -11.22
N LEU A 14 1.76 -1.55 -11.64
CA LEU A 14 0.37 -1.95 -11.94
C LEU A 14 -0.60 -1.73 -10.75
N ALA A 15 -0.15 -2.04 -9.55
CA ALA A 15 -0.92 -1.79 -8.32
C ALA A 15 -1.26 -0.30 -8.13
N HIS A 16 -0.32 0.59 -8.46
CA HIS A 16 -0.51 2.03 -8.38
C HIS A 16 -1.47 2.53 -9.47
N ASN A 17 -1.39 1.97 -10.68
CA ASN A 17 -2.34 2.28 -11.76
C ASN A 17 -3.76 1.84 -11.40
N TYR A 18 -3.93 0.65 -10.77
CA TYR A 18 -5.20 0.21 -10.23
C TYR A 18 -5.75 1.21 -9.21
N PHE A 19 -4.92 1.62 -8.25
CA PHE A 19 -5.27 2.62 -7.24
C PHE A 19 -5.72 3.95 -7.86
N ILE A 20 -4.95 4.50 -8.80
CA ILE A 20 -5.29 5.73 -9.53
C ILE A 20 -6.66 5.58 -10.21
N ASN A 21 -6.89 4.47 -10.92
CA ASN A 21 -8.13 4.22 -11.66
C ASN A 21 -9.35 4.18 -10.72
N GLN A 22 -9.21 3.53 -9.56
CA GLN A 22 -10.28 3.50 -8.55
C GLN A 22 -10.57 4.89 -7.97
N LEU A 23 -9.54 5.69 -7.72
CA LEU A 23 -9.74 7.07 -7.26
C LEU A 23 -10.40 7.94 -8.33
N ARG A 24 -9.98 7.85 -9.60
CA ARG A 24 -10.57 8.60 -10.72
C ARG A 24 -12.04 8.26 -10.98
N THR A 25 -12.44 7.02 -10.71
CA THR A 25 -13.85 6.60 -10.82
C THR A 25 -14.71 7.28 -9.75
N ASN A 26 -14.15 7.55 -8.57
CA ASN A 26 -14.92 8.04 -7.43
C ASN A 26 -14.79 9.56 -7.21
N PHE A 27 -13.68 10.17 -7.66
CA PHE A 27 -13.35 11.56 -7.35
C PHE A 27 -12.81 12.33 -8.54
N ASN A 28 -13.07 13.64 -8.54
CA ASN A 28 -12.45 14.58 -9.46
C ASN A 28 -11.04 14.95 -8.92
N LEU A 29 -9.99 14.39 -9.53
CA LEU A 29 -8.61 14.62 -9.11
C LEU A 29 -8.04 15.86 -9.76
N SER A 30 -7.30 16.69 -8.99
CA SER A 30 -6.66 17.92 -9.51
C SER A 30 -5.37 17.62 -10.28
N ALA A 31 -4.56 16.69 -9.80
CA ALA A 31 -3.32 16.25 -10.44
C ALA A 31 -2.87 14.90 -9.89
N ILE A 32 -2.04 14.19 -10.66
CA ILE A 32 -1.41 12.93 -10.25
C ILE A 32 0.10 13.07 -10.46
N PHE A 33 0.87 12.81 -9.38
CA PHE A 33 2.32 12.76 -9.40
C PHE A 33 2.76 11.31 -9.28
N ILE A 34 3.50 10.82 -10.27
CA ILE A 34 3.90 9.42 -10.40
C ILE A 34 5.41 9.34 -10.21
N GLU A 35 5.86 8.81 -9.06
CA GLU A 35 7.27 8.61 -8.77
C GLU A 35 7.72 7.25 -9.30
N LYS A 36 8.80 7.23 -10.09
CA LYS A 36 9.45 6.00 -10.49
C LYS A 36 10.07 5.33 -9.26
N ASN A 37 9.51 4.22 -8.85
CA ASN A 37 9.97 3.51 -7.66
C ASN A 37 10.18 2.03 -7.93
N ARG A 38 11.43 1.56 -7.80
CA ARG A 38 11.81 0.15 -7.95
C ARG A 38 12.65 -0.28 -6.76
N TYR A 39 12.53 -1.55 -6.41
CA TYR A 39 13.48 -2.15 -5.48
C TYR A 39 14.89 -2.08 -6.07
N PRO A 40 15.89 -1.69 -5.27
CA PRO A 40 17.28 -1.77 -5.71
C PRO A 40 17.65 -3.23 -5.95
N ASP A 41 18.49 -3.46 -6.96
CA ASP A 41 19.03 -4.80 -7.21
C ASP A 41 19.88 -5.23 -5.99
N PRO A 42 19.58 -6.37 -5.39
CA PRO A 42 20.35 -6.86 -4.26
C PRO A 42 21.67 -7.50 -4.70
N THR A 43 22.60 -7.65 -3.77
CA THR A 43 23.74 -8.52 -3.98
C THR A 43 23.31 -9.97 -3.89
N TYR A 44 23.71 -10.78 -4.87
CA TYR A 44 23.41 -12.21 -4.93
C TYR A 44 24.64 -13.02 -4.50
N ASN A 45 24.47 -13.96 -3.56
CA ASN A 45 25.55 -14.87 -3.13
C ASN A 45 25.50 -16.22 -3.86
N SER A 46 24.47 -16.46 -4.66
CA SER A 46 24.28 -17.69 -5.43
C SER A 46 23.32 -17.51 -6.60
N ILE A 47 23.41 -18.41 -7.59
CA ILE A 47 22.45 -18.51 -8.71
C ILE A 47 21.02 -18.74 -8.17
N ARG A 48 20.87 -19.49 -7.08
CA ARG A 48 19.58 -19.73 -6.42
C ARG A 48 18.94 -18.45 -5.90
N GLU A 49 19.74 -17.57 -5.28
CA GLU A 49 19.25 -16.28 -4.81
C GLU A 49 18.79 -15.38 -5.96
N ARG A 50 19.59 -15.30 -7.03
CA ARG A 50 19.22 -14.54 -8.22
C ARG A 50 17.92 -15.07 -8.84
N LYS A 51 17.84 -16.38 -9.06
CA LYS A 51 16.64 -17.00 -9.62
C LYS A 51 15.40 -16.74 -8.74
N ALA A 52 15.52 -16.84 -7.42
CA ALA A 52 14.40 -16.59 -6.51
C ALA A 52 13.90 -15.13 -6.59
N TRP A 53 14.82 -14.17 -6.72
CA TRP A 53 14.50 -12.75 -6.90
C TRP A 53 13.78 -12.52 -8.23
N ASP A 54 14.34 -12.98 -9.33
CA ASP A 54 13.79 -12.78 -10.66
C ASP A 54 12.41 -13.45 -10.78
N ASP A 55 12.27 -14.71 -10.35
CA ASP A 55 11.01 -15.45 -10.35
C ASP A 55 9.94 -14.76 -9.51
N PHE A 56 10.31 -14.17 -8.35
CA PHE A 56 9.37 -13.47 -7.50
C PHE A 56 8.72 -12.28 -8.23
N PHE A 57 9.53 -11.42 -8.84
CA PHE A 57 9.00 -10.25 -9.55
C PHE A 57 8.23 -10.62 -10.81
N VAL A 58 8.70 -11.61 -11.57
CA VAL A 58 7.98 -12.12 -12.75
C VAL A 58 6.60 -12.65 -12.35
N ASN A 59 6.52 -13.49 -11.32
CA ASN A 59 5.26 -14.09 -10.89
C ASN A 59 4.32 -13.06 -10.22
N ARG A 60 4.89 -12.11 -9.48
CA ARG A 60 4.14 -10.97 -8.93
C ARG A 60 3.51 -10.16 -10.06
N THR A 61 4.29 -9.76 -11.06
CA THR A 61 3.81 -8.98 -12.21
C THR A 61 2.70 -9.72 -12.95
N LYS A 62 2.89 -11.00 -13.28
CA LYS A 62 1.85 -11.83 -13.92
C LYS A 62 0.53 -11.85 -13.11
N LYS A 63 0.63 -11.94 -11.77
CA LYS A 63 -0.56 -11.95 -10.93
C LYS A 63 -1.23 -10.57 -10.89
N GLU A 64 -0.46 -9.50 -10.73
CA GLU A 64 -0.98 -8.14 -10.77
C GLU A 64 -1.62 -7.82 -12.13
N GLU A 65 -1.02 -8.26 -13.24
CA GLU A 65 -1.62 -8.16 -14.57
C GLU A 65 -2.98 -8.85 -14.64
N SER A 66 -3.07 -10.09 -14.17
CA SER A 66 -4.33 -10.85 -14.20
C SER A 66 -5.47 -10.19 -13.39
N LEU A 67 -5.14 -9.38 -12.38
CA LEU A 67 -6.10 -8.75 -11.48
C LEU A 67 -6.39 -7.28 -11.84
N PHE A 68 -5.41 -6.56 -12.36
CA PHE A 68 -5.47 -5.11 -12.50
C PHE A 68 -5.56 -4.59 -13.94
N LEU A 69 -5.08 -5.35 -14.96
CA LEU A 69 -5.10 -4.88 -16.36
C LEU A 69 -6.50 -4.57 -16.88
N PHE A 70 -7.51 -5.31 -16.40
CA PHE A 70 -8.90 -5.09 -16.81
C PHE A 70 -9.64 -4.07 -15.96
N SER A 71 -9.00 -3.51 -14.93
CA SER A 71 -9.58 -2.39 -14.15
C SER A 71 -9.49 -1.07 -14.93
N LYS A 72 -9.97 -1.07 -16.18
CA LYS A 72 -10.06 0.16 -16.96
C LYS A 72 -11.03 1.11 -16.27
N CYS A 73 -10.61 2.35 -16.11
CA CYS A 73 -11.46 3.41 -15.61
C CYS A 73 -12.41 3.87 -16.73
N ASN A 74 -13.50 3.11 -16.93
CA ASN A 74 -14.48 3.43 -17.99
C ASN A 74 -15.34 4.66 -17.63
N ASN A 75 -15.39 5.03 -16.35
CA ASN A 75 -16.22 6.12 -15.81
C ASN A 75 -15.39 7.12 -14.99
N ALA A 76 -14.24 7.56 -15.50
CA ALA A 76 -13.43 8.57 -14.82
C ALA A 76 -14.22 9.88 -14.69
N GLN A 77 -14.21 10.49 -13.49
CA GLN A 77 -14.83 11.79 -13.24
C GLN A 77 -14.16 12.92 -14.05
N ASN A 78 -12.83 12.79 -14.25
CA ASN A 78 -12.04 13.71 -15.07
C ASN A 78 -10.76 13.04 -15.58
N ASN A 79 -9.99 13.79 -16.39
CA ASN A 79 -8.66 13.40 -16.86
C ASN A 79 -7.60 14.36 -16.29
N PRO A 80 -7.15 14.16 -15.03
CA PRO A 80 -6.16 15.04 -14.40
C PRO A 80 -4.82 14.97 -15.11
N GLN A 81 -4.03 16.04 -14.99
CA GLN A 81 -2.67 16.06 -15.51
C GLN A 81 -1.77 15.12 -14.71
N ASN A 82 -0.97 14.30 -15.41
CA ASN A 82 0.03 13.41 -14.83
C ASN A 82 1.41 14.05 -14.88
N PHE A 83 2.14 14.01 -13.77
CA PHE A 83 3.52 14.45 -13.63
C PHE A 83 4.39 13.27 -13.23
N TYR A 84 5.41 12.98 -14.03
CA TYR A 84 6.35 11.90 -13.75
C TYR A 84 7.56 12.45 -12.99
N ILE A 85 7.83 11.85 -11.84
CA ILE A 85 8.89 12.27 -10.91
C ILE A 85 9.95 11.17 -10.86
N GLU A 86 11.21 11.54 -11.04
CA GLU A 86 12.32 10.60 -10.85
C GLU A 86 12.47 10.24 -9.36
N LYS A 87 12.94 9.03 -9.09
CA LYS A 87 13.15 8.54 -7.72
C LYS A 87 14.06 9.50 -6.95
N GLY A 88 13.62 9.89 -5.75
CA GLY A 88 14.34 10.83 -4.88
C GLY A 88 14.05 12.30 -5.14
N CYS A 89 13.42 12.66 -6.28
CA CYS A 89 13.11 14.06 -6.61
C CYS A 89 11.78 14.56 -6.01
N LEU A 90 11.05 13.68 -5.32
CA LEU A 90 9.77 14.05 -4.70
C LEU A 90 9.92 15.18 -3.67
N ASN A 91 11.02 15.17 -2.92
CA ASN A 91 11.31 16.16 -1.87
C ASN A 91 12.07 17.42 -2.36
N GLU A 92 12.32 17.55 -3.66
CA GLU A 92 12.93 18.75 -4.22
C GLU A 92 11.98 19.95 -4.19
N ASN A 93 12.54 21.13 -3.96
CA ASN A 93 11.77 22.37 -3.91
C ASN A 93 10.92 22.62 -5.18
N LYS A 94 11.41 22.23 -6.36
CA LYS A 94 10.66 22.37 -7.62
C LYS A 94 9.40 21.51 -7.63
N THR A 95 9.48 20.25 -7.13
CA THR A 95 8.36 19.33 -7.04
C THR A 95 7.33 19.80 -6.02
N ILE A 96 7.78 20.21 -4.83
CA ILE A 96 6.91 20.76 -3.78
C ILE A 96 6.17 22.01 -4.29
N LYS A 97 6.89 22.94 -4.93
CA LYS A 97 6.27 24.14 -5.52
C LYS A 97 5.26 23.78 -6.61
N LEU A 98 5.52 22.75 -7.41
CA LEU A 98 4.60 22.31 -8.45
C LEU A 98 3.31 21.73 -7.86
N ILE A 99 3.42 20.89 -6.82
CA ILE A 99 2.26 20.37 -6.08
C ILE A 99 1.45 21.51 -5.46
N ASN A 100 2.13 22.51 -4.87
CA ASN A 100 1.50 23.65 -4.24
C ASN A 100 0.67 24.53 -5.21
N LYS A 101 1.03 24.57 -6.51
CA LYS A 101 0.23 25.27 -7.53
C LYS A 101 -1.20 24.75 -7.66
N PHE A 102 -1.44 23.49 -7.32
CA PHE A 102 -2.78 22.90 -7.33
C PHE A 102 -3.58 23.25 -6.09
N ASN A 103 -2.96 23.86 -5.08
CA ASN A 103 -3.58 24.21 -3.78
C ASN A 103 -4.43 23.06 -3.23
N PRO A 104 -3.83 21.86 -2.97
CA PRO A 104 -4.59 20.69 -2.57
C PRO A 104 -5.20 20.89 -1.18
N ALA A 105 -6.47 20.56 -1.06
CA ALA A 105 -7.14 20.40 0.23
C ALA A 105 -6.90 19.02 0.84
N LEU A 106 -6.46 18.07 0.00
CA LEU A 106 -6.11 16.72 0.43
C LEU A 106 -5.03 16.15 -0.52
N ILE A 107 -3.99 15.57 0.05
CA ILE A 107 -2.97 14.81 -0.66
C ILE A 107 -3.11 13.36 -0.29
N ILE A 108 -3.17 12.47 -1.29
CA ILE A 108 -3.27 11.03 -1.12
C ILE A 108 -1.97 10.40 -1.58
N ILE A 109 -1.34 9.57 -0.76
CA ILE A 109 -0.11 8.88 -1.13
C ILE A 109 -0.25 7.36 -1.05
N PHE A 110 0.45 6.67 -1.95
CA PHE A 110 0.59 5.21 -1.96
C PHE A 110 1.89 4.78 -2.65
N GLY A 111 2.78 4.09 -1.93
CA GLY A 111 3.99 3.48 -2.49
C GLY A 111 5.02 4.48 -3.02
N THR A 112 5.20 5.60 -2.34
CA THR A 112 6.15 6.67 -2.66
C THR A 112 7.38 6.60 -1.75
N SER A 113 8.41 7.41 -2.07
CA SER A 113 9.46 7.77 -1.12
C SER A 113 8.85 8.52 0.08
N LEU A 114 9.56 8.50 1.21
CA LEU A 114 9.16 9.26 2.40
C LEU A 114 9.09 10.76 2.09
N LEU A 115 8.01 11.41 2.50
CA LEU A 115 7.87 12.85 2.39
C LEU A 115 8.71 13.54 3.47
N CYS A 116 9.43 14.60 3.11
CA CYS A 116 10.14 15.42 4.09
C CYS A 116 9.18 16.28 4.93
N SER A 117 9.67 16.80 6.07
CA SER A 117 8.88 17.62 7.00
C SER A 117 8.19 18.82 6.34
N LYS A 118 8.81 19.39 5.30
CA LYS A 118 8.23 20.51 4.54
C LYS A 118 6.83 20.23 3.99
N TYR A 119 6.52 18.99 3.61
CA TYR A 119 5.15 18.60 3.22
C TYR A 119 4.20 18.68 4.40
N LEU A 120 4.63 18.22 5.59
CA LEU A 120 3.81 18.23 6.79
C LEU A 120 3.54 19.66 7.29
N ASP A 121 4.53 20.54 7.13
CA ASP A 121 4.40 21.96 7.48
C ASP A 121 3.42 22.68 6.54
N LEU A 122 3.46 22.39 5.24
CA LEU A 122 2.58 22.98 4.22
C LEU A 122 1.16 22.44 4.26
N TYR A 123 0.98 21.16 4.63
CA TYR A 123 -0.29 20.43 4.55
C TYR A 123 -0.60 19.69 5.85
N PRO A 124 -0.70 20.40 7.00
CA PRO A 124 -0.93 19.77 8.29
C PRO A 124 -2.27 19.04 8.31
N ASN A 125 -2.25 17.76 8.68
CA ASN A 125 -3.43 16.87 8.69
C ASN A 125 -4.20 16.78 7.35
N GLN A 126 -3.51 16.99 6.22
CA GLN A 126 -4.09 16.95 4.89
C GLN A 126 -3.46 15.86 4.00
N ILE A 127 -2.58 15.02 4.54
CA ILE A 127 -1.91 13.95 3.79
C ILE A 127 -2.34 12.61 4.36
N LEU A 128 -3.00 11.79 3.52
CA LEU A 128 -3.38 10.43 3.85
C LEU A 128 -2.49 9.43 3.11
N ASN A 129 -2.03 8.41 3.83
CA ASN A 129 -1.27 7.31 3.26
C ASN A 129 -2.11 6.02 3.22
N LEU A 130 -2.05 5.30 2.11
CA LEU A 130 -2.42 3.90 2.03
C LEU A 130 -1.18 3.07 2.36
N HIS A 131 -1.20 2.41 3.50
CA HIS A 131 -0.20 1.44 3.91
C HIS A 131 -0.74 0.01 3.71
N VAL A 132 -0.02 -0.83 2.94
CA VAL A 132 -0.43 -2.22 2.65
C VAL A 132 0.05 -3.17 3.76
N GLY A 133 -0.37 -2.87 4.97
CA GLY A 133 -0.08 -3.60 6.21
C GLY A 133 -0.96 -3.08 7.34
N LEU A 134 -1.03 -3.85 8.42
CA LEU A 134 -1.60 -3.39 9.68
C LEU A 134 -0.49 -2.66 10.45
N SER A 135 -0.48 -1.33 10.44
CA SER A 135 0.62 -0.50 10.97
C SER A 135 0.91 -0.73 12.46
N GLN A 136 -0.04 -1.27 13.20
CA GLN A 136 0.13 -1.70 14.59
C GLN A 136 1.13 -2.87 14.73
N TYR A 137 1.31 -3.69 13.67
CA TYR A 137 2.16 -4.87 13.67
C TYR A 137 3.34 -4.76 12.71
N TYR A 138 3.10 -4.18 11.53
CA TYR A 138 4.06 -4.11 10.42
C TYR A 138 4.13 -2.71 9.85
N ARG A 139 5.31 -2.10 9.86
CA ARG A 139 5.58 -0.76 9.32
C ARG A 139 6.73 -0.78 8.32
N GLY A 140 6.78 0.20 7.43
CA GLY A 140 7.83 0.38 6.45
C GLY A 140 7.58 -0.36 5.14
N THR A 141 8.59 -1.04 4.62
CA THR A 141 8.58 -1.61 3.28
C THR A 141 7.98 -3.01 3.23
N SER A 142 7.22 -3.31 2.17
CA SER A 142 6.72 -4.67 1.83
C SER A 142 5.85 -5.31 2.91
N CYS A 143 5.04 -4.53 3.62
CA CYS A 143 4.24 -5.02 4.75
C CYS A 143 3.11 -5.99 4.36
N ASN A 144 2.86 -6.19 3.08
CA ASN A 144 2.05 -7.29 2.54
C ASN A 144 2.85 -8.61 2.33
N PHE A 145 4.17 -8.60 2.57
CA PHE A 145 5.05 -9.77 2.47
C PHE A 145 5.40 -10.34 3.85
N TRP A 146 5.69 -9.49 4.83
CA TRP A 146 6.23 -9.88 6.12
C TRP A 146 5.30 -10.76 6.97
N PRO A 147 3.97 -10.61 6.94
CA PRO A 147 3.09 -11.55 7.63
C PRO A 147 3.21 -12.98 7.09
N ILE A 148 3.48 -13.16 5.78
CA ILE A 148 3.71 -14.48 5.20
C ILE A 148 5.07 -15.03 5.67
N TYR A 149 6.10 -14.18 5.70
CA TYR A 149 7.43 -14.51 6.19
C TYR A 149 7.41 -14.98 7.66
N ASN A 150 6.64 -14.31 8.51
CA ASN A 150 6.53 -14.60 9.95
C ASN A 150 5.48 -15.66 10.28
N LEU A 151 4.82 -16.30 9.31
CA LEU A 151 3.71 -17.25 9.51
C LEU A 151 2.51 -16.65 10.26
N GLU A 152 2.21 -15.39 9.99
CA GLU A 152 1.11 -14.61 10.57
C GLU A 152 0.14 -14.09 9.49
N PRO A 153 -0.40 -14.96 8.59
CA PRO A 153 -1.24 -14.50 7.47
C PRO A 153 -2.48 -13.72 7.92
N GLN A 154 -2.97 -13.95 9.14
CA GLN A 154 -4.09 -13.22 9.75
C GLN A 154 -3.79 -11.71 9.93
N LEU A 155 -2.52 -11.30 9.89
CA LEU A 155 -2.09 -9.91 9.99
C LEU A 155 -1.88 -9.25 8.62
N LEU A 156 -2.25 -9.92 7.52
CA LEU A 156 -2.35 -9.30 6.21
C LEU A 156 -3.54 -8.35 6.17
N GLY A 157 -3.30 -7.12 5.78
CA GLY A 157 -4.34 -6.09 5.74
C GLY A 157 -3.85 -4.77 5.20
N ALA A 158 -4.64 -3.73 5.40
CA ALA A 158 -4.31 -2.38 4.99
C ALA A 158 -4.73 -1.36 6.03
N THR A 159 -4.00 -0.25 6.09
CA THR A 159 -4.22 0.88 6.98
C THR A 159 -4.26 2.18 6.18
N ILE A 160 -5.26 3.01 6.43
CA ILE A 160 -5.31 4.40 5.99
C ILE A 160 -5.03 5.27 7.21
N HIS A 161 -3.98 6.07 7.16
CA HIS A 161 -3.56 6.91 8.26
C HIS A 161 -3.07 8.29 7.78
N TYR A 162 -3.07 9.26 8.67
CA TYR A 162 -2.42 10.54 8.42
C TYR A 162 -0.90 10.37 8.38
N VAL A 163 -0.24 11.09 7.46
CA VAL A 163 1.23 11.09 7.40
C VAL A 163 1.79 11.97 8.51
N THR A 164 2.81 11.45 9.18
CA THR A 164 3.59 12.14 10.22
C THR A 164 5.08 11.90 9.98
N ASN A 165 5.94 12.45 10.83
CA ASN A 165 7.38 12.18 10.80
C ASN A 165 7.75 10.73 11.19
N THR A 166 6.82 9.98 11.77
CA THR A 166 7.00 8.57 12.09
C THR A 166 6.51 7.71 10.94
N ILE A 167 7.36 6.83 10.43
CA ILE A 167 7.01 5.91 9.33
C ILE A 167 5.80 5.06 9.73
N ASP A 168 4.71 5.16 8.94
CA ASP A 168 3.43 4.47 9.12
C ASP A 168 2.86 4.58 10.54
N GLY A 169 3.19 5.68 11.23
CA GLY A 169 2.89 5.90 12.65
C GLY A 169 1.88 7.02 12.93
N GLY A 170 1.20 7.53 11.91
CA GLY A 170 0.16 8.55 12.09
C GLY A 170 -1.18 7.98 12.55
N ASN A 171 -2.09 8.87 12.95
CA ASN A 171 -3.43 8.50 13.38
C ASN A 171 -4.17 7.69 12.32
N ILE A 172 -4.64 6.52 12.70
CA ILE A 172 -5.36 5.58 11.82
C ILE A 172 -6.79 6.08 11.62
N LEU A 173 -7.21 6.21 10.37
CA LEU A 173 -8.60 6.49 9.99
C LEU A 173 -9.37 5.21 9.75
N PHE A 174 -8.79 4.30 8.96
CA PHE A 174 -9.37 3.02 8.61
C PHE A 174 -8.29 1.94 8.63
N GLN A 175 -8.65 0.78 9.12
CA GLN A 175 -7.79 -0.39 9.11
C GLN A 175 -8.65 -1.64 9.06
N ASN A 176 -8.23 -2.62 8.26
CA ASN A 176 -8.87 -3.93 8.25
C ASN A 176 -7.90 -5.01 7.76
N SER A 177 -8.12 -6.26 8.19
CA SER A 177 -7.44 -7.44 7.65
C SER A 177 -8.16 -7.97 6.42
N ILE A 178 -7.43 -8.72 5.59
CA ILE A 178 -8.01 -9.38 4.42
C ILE A 178 -8.78 -10.65 4.83
N GLU A 179 -9.72 -11.05 3.99
CA GLU A 179 -10.30 -12.39 4.07
C GLU A 179 -9.30 -13.42 3.53
N LEU A 180 -9.05 -14.45 4.34
CA LEU A 180 -8.08 -15.51 4.05
C LEU A 180 -8.76 -16.73 3.41
N ASP A 181 -8.27 -17.16 2.24
CA ASP A 181 -8.59 -18.45 1.64
C ASP A 181 -7.34 -19.34 1.65
N LYS A 182 -7.49 -20.59 2.10
CA LYS A 182 -6.41 -21.59 2.14
C LYS A 182 -5.82 -21.94 0.79
N ASN A 183 -6.55 -21.64 -0.30
CA ASN A 183 -6.14 -21.86 -1.68
C ASN A 183 -5.47 -20.63 -2.31
N ASP A 184 -5.41 -19.50 -1.59
CA ASP A 184 -4.74 -18.31 -2.07
C ASP A 184 -3.24 -18.59 -2.29
N SER A 185 -2.77 -18.26 -3.49
CA SER A 185 -1.32 -18.22 -3.72
C SER A 185 -0.68 -17.06 -2.96
N GLN A 186 0.63 -17.12 -2.74
CA GLN A 186 1.42 -16.03 -2.15
C GLN A 186 1.07 -14.67 -2.76
N PHE A 187 0.98 -14.60 -4.09
CA PHE A 187 0.75 -13.33 -4.78
C PHE A 187 -0.70 -12.84 -4.68
N ILE A 188 -1.68 -13.74 -4.52
CA ILE A 188 -3.05 -13.36 -4.16
C ILE A 188 -3.07 -12.77 -2.75
N LEU A 189 -2.46 -13.44 -1.77
CA LEU A 189 -2.36 -12.94 -0.39
C LEU A 189 -1.71 -11.56 -0.33
N MET A 190 -0.64 -11.33 -1.14
CA MET A 190 0.03 -10.03 -1.22
C MET A 190 -0.78 -8.95 -1.94
N THR A 191 -1.67 -9.32 -2.85
CA THR A 191 -2.46 -8.36 -3.65
C THR A 191 -3.77 -7.96 -2.95
N LYS A 192 -4.38 -8.86 -2.18
CA LYS A 192 -5.61 -8.58 -1.42
C LYS A 192 -5.52 -7.33 -0.53
N PRO A 193 -4.41 -7.06 0.21
CA PRO A 193 -4.25 -5.82 0.97
C PRO A 193 -4.29 -4.54 0.12
N ILE A 194 -3.81 -4.60 -1.14
CA ILE A 194 -3.84 -3.46 -2.07
C ILE A 194 -5.28 -3.15 -2.47
N ILE A 195 -6.05 -4.19 -2.81
CA ILE A 195 -7.47 -4.05 -3.18
C ILE A 195 -8.27 -3.52 -2.00
N LEU A 196 -8.09 -4.11 -0.81
CA LEU A 196 -8.74 -3.67 0.42
C LEU A 196 -8.38 -2.22 0.75
N GLY A 197 -7.09 -1.89 0.77
CA GLY A 197 -6.62 -0.54 1.10
C GLY A 197 -7.11 0.51 0.12
N THR A 198 -7.23 0.16 -1.16
CA THR A 198 -7.82 1.06 -2.16
C THR A 198 -9.30 1.36 -1.84
N LYS A 199 -10.09 0.35 -1.45
CA LYS A 199 -11.48 0.54 -1.00
C LYS A 199 -11.55 1.40 0.26
N LEU A 200 -10.71 1.11 1.26
CA LEU A 200 -10.64 1.90 2.49
C LEU A 200 -10.23 3.35 2.25
N MET A 201 -9.33 3.61 1.27
CA MET A 201 -8.96 4.98 0.89
C MET A 201 -10.14 5.73 0.28
N VAL A 202 -10.93 5.09 -0.58
CA VAL A 202 -12.16 5.70 -1.13
C VAL A 202 -13.11 6.10 0.01
N GLU A 203 -13.32 5.23 0.98
CA GLU A 203 -14.18 5.52 2.14
C GLU A 203 -13.57 6.62 3.04
N ALA A 204 -12.25 6.62 3.24
CA ALA A 204 -11.57 7.66 3.98
C ALA A 204 -11.75 9.05 3.35
N ILE A 205 -11.60 9.17 2.03
CA ILE A 205 -11.80 10.44 1.32
C ILE A 205 -13.25 10.91 1.44
N LYS A 206 -14.24 10.01 1.31
CA LYS A 206 -15.66 10.34 1.52
C LYS A 206 -15.90 10.80 2.96
N GLY A 207 -15.40 10.06 3.94
CA GLY A 207 -15.56 10.38 5.37
C GLY A 207 -14.91 11.71 5.77
N THR A 208 -13.70 12.01 5.27
CA THR A 208 -13.03 13.29 5.53
C THR A 208 -13.78 14.47 4.91
N SER A 209 -14.45 14.26 3.78
CA SER A 209 -15.28 15.28 3.13
C SER A 209 -16.53 15.63 3.95
N LEU A 210 -17.01 14.69 4.76
CA LEU A 210 -18.17 14.85 5.64
C LEU A 210 -17.79 15.25 7.08
N ASN A 211 -16.51 15.51 7.39
CA ASN A 211 -15.99 15.75 8.74
C ASN A 211 -16.34 14.64 9.76
N ILE A 212 -16.60 13.42 9.28
CA ILE A 212 -17.02 12.28 10.11
C ILE A 212 -15.82 11.54 10.72
N THR A 213 -14.63 11.70 10.13
CA THR A 213 -13.41 11.03 10.60
C THR A 213 -12.87 11.66 11.88
N LYS A 214 -13.01 10.95 12.99
CA LYS A 214 -12.30 11.28 14.23
C LYS A 214 -10.83 10.85 14.11
N PRO A 215 -9.88 11.55 14.74
CA PRO A 215 -8.51 11.05 14.84
C PRO A 215 -8.55 9.67 15.50
N GLY A 216 -8.06 8.67 14.78
CA GLY A 216 -8.06 7.29 15.24
C GLY A 216 -6.95 7.00 16.25
N LEU A 217 -6.91 5.75 16.69
CA LEU A 217 -5.92 5.26 17.65
C LEU A 217 -4.49 5.36 17.10
N THR A 218 -3.57 5.84 17.93
CA THR A 218 -2.13 5.79 17.70
C THR A 218 -1.55 4.59 18.43
N HIS A 219 -1.06 3.60 17.69
CA HIS A 219 -0.27 2.51 18.25
C HIS A 219 0.98 2.31 17.39
N PHE A 220 2.16 2.50 17.99
CA PHE A 220 3.44 2.59 17.26
C PHE A 220 4.38 1.41 17.50
N ASN A 221 3.89 0.27 17.97
CA ASN A 221 4.74 -0.87 18.34
C ASN A 221 5.02 -1.82 17.16
N GLY A 222 4.46 -1.57 15.98
CA GLY A 222 4.67 -2.40 14.79
C GLY A 222 6.16 -2.48 14.42
N LYS A 223 6.61 -3.69 14.09
CA LYS A 223 7.99 -3.93 13.64
C LYS A 223 8.27 -3.16 12.36
N LEU A 224 9.34 -2.37 12.37
CA LEU A 224 9.75 -1.59 11.21
C LEU A 224 10.65 -2.43 10.29
N TYR A 225 10.21 -2.61 9.04
CA TYR A 225 10.99 -3.25 7.99
C TYR A 225 11.51 -2.22 6.99
N GLN A 226 12.79 -2.30 6.69
CA GLN A 226 13.48 -1.43 5.74
C GLN A 226 13.64 -2.12 4.38
N ILE A 227 13.97 -1.37 3.34
CA ILE A 227 14.19 -1.90 1.98
C ILE A 227 15.24 -3.03 1.98
N LYS A 228 16.31 -2.91 2.77
CA LYS A 228 17.39 -3.91 2.87
C LYS A 228 16.93 -5.26 3.44
N ASP A 229 15.85 -5.28 4.23
CA ASP A 229 15.31 -6.51 4.81
C ASP A 229 14.64 -7.36 3.74
N PHE A 230 14.05 -6.72 2.71
CA PHE A 230 13.46 -7.41 1.57
C PHE A 230 14.55 -7.79 0.57
N ASN A 231 15.00 -9.03 0.65
CA ASN A 231 16.14 -9.57 -0.09
C ASN A 231 15.89 -11.02 -0.57
N PRO A 232 16.75 -11.59 -1.42
CA PRO A 232 16.56 -12.92 -1.97
C PRO A 232 16.41 -14.04 -0.92
N LYS A 233 17.10 -13.93 0.22
CA LYS A 233 16.99 -14.93 1.31
C LYS A 233 15.62 -14.90 1.95
N ALA A 234 15.04 -13.72 2.15
CA ALA A 234 13.67 -13.57 2.64
C ALA A 234 12.66 -14.19 1.68
N ILE A 235 12.83 -13.99 0.36
CA ILE A 235 11.97 -14.60 -0.65
C ILE A 235 12.10 -16.13 -0.62
N ILE A 236 13.31 -16.69 -0.56
CA ILE A 236 13.53 -18.14 -0.46
C ILE A 236 12.84 -18.71 0.80
N HIS A 237 12.90 -17.98 1.91
CA HIS A 237 12.25 -18.38 3.15
C HIS A 237 10.73 -18.46 3.00
N VAL A 238 10.11 -17.45 2.40
CA VAL A 238 8.67 -17.45 2.10
C VAL A 238 8.30 -18.56 1.13
N ASN A 239 9.08 -18.77 0.06
CA ASN A 239 8.86 -19.86 -0.89
C ASN A 239 8.85 -21.23 -0.18
N HIS A 240 9.71 -21.41 0.84
CA HIS A 240 9.72 -22.63 1.66
C HIS A 240 8.45 -22.74 2.50
N HIS A 241 7.95 -21.66 3.10
CA HIS A 241 6.71 -21.66 3.84
C HIS A 241 5.48 -22.02 2.98
N ILE A 242 5.47 -21.53 1.75
CA ILE A 242 4.42 -21.86 0.78
C ILE A 242 4.52 -23.33 0.34
N SER A 243 5.68 -23.77 -0.15
CA SER A 243 5.87 -25.13 -0.68
C SER A 243 5.69 -26.23 0.36
N SER A 244 6.03 -25.95 1.63
CA SER A 244 5.83 -26.89 2.74
C SER A 244 4.39 -26.91 3.29
N GLY A 245 3.48 -26.10 2.76
CA GLY A 245 2.08 -26.00 3.21
C GLY A 245 1.90 -25.32 4.57
N LYS A 246 2.94 -24.70 5.15
CA LYS A 246 2.85 -24.02 6.46
C LYS A 246 1.83 -22.89 6.47
N ILE A 247 1.83 -22.05 5.41
CA ILE A 247 0.87 -20.94 5.29
C ILE A 247 -0.56 -21.46 5.19
N LYS A 248 -0.79 -22.47 4.34
CA LYS A 248 -2.11 -23.10 4.21
C LYS A 248 -2.65 -23.59 5.56
N ARG A 249 -1.83 -24.32 6.33
CA ARG A 249 -2.20 -24.80 7.68
C ARG A 249 -2.50 -23.66 8.64
N LYS A 250 -1.72 -22.57 8.61
CA LYS A 250 -1.99 -21.38 9.43
C LYS A 250 -3.33 -20.75 9.10
N ILE A 251 -3.65 -20.58 7.81
CA ILE A 251 -4.95 -20.04 7.36
C ILE A 251 -6.10 -20.95 7.81
N GLU A 252 -5.97 -22.27 7.68
CA GLU A 252 -6.98 -23.22 8.14
C GLU A 252 -7.25 -23.10 9.66
N LEU A 253 -6.20 -22.97 10.45
CA LEU A 253 -6.31 -22.80 11.91
C LEU A 253 -7.00 -21.48 12.28
N GLU A 254 -6.64 -20.37 11.62
CA GLU A 254 -7.28 -19.07 11.88
C GLU A 254 -8.78 -19.08 11.48
N ASN A 255 -9.12 -19.69 10.36
CA ASN A 255 -10.51 -19.81 9.92
C ASN A 255 -11.35 -20.68 10.87
N LEU A 256 -10.75 -21.72 11.50
CA LEU A 256 -11.43 -22.52 12.51
C LEU A 256 -11.70 -21.71 13.79
N LYS A 257 -10.74 -20.91 14.25
CA LYS A 257 -10.93 -20.02 15.42
C LYS A 257 -12.07 -19.03 15.18
N LEU A 258 -12.12 -18.39 14.01
CA LEU A 258 -13.19 -17.45 13.66
C LEU A 258 -14.57 -18.13 13.68
N LYS A 259 -14.69 -19.34 13.15
CA LYS A 259 -15.97 -20.09 13.16
C LYS A 259 -16.43 -20.41 14.58
N GLN A 260 -15.52 -20.76 15.50
CA GLN A 260 -15.86 -21.03 16.90
C GLN A 260 -16.37 -19.77 17.62
N ILE A 261 -15.82 -18.59 17.31
CA ILE A 261 -16.28 -17.32 17.90
C ILE A 261 -17.65 -16.90 17.35
N THR A 262 -17.95 -17.17 16.08
CA THR A 262 -19.23 -16.80 15.44
C THR A 262 -20.36 -17.79 15.72
N SER A 263 -20.08 -18.94 16.35
CA SER A 263 -21.07 -19.96 16.72
C SER A 263 -21.53 -19.87 18.19
N LEU A 264 -21.03 -18.90 18.94
CA LEU A 264 -21.44 -18.54 20.30
C LEU A 264 -22.38 -17.32 20.25
#